data_424913f92770c39d14f7e328c38c055d
#
_entry.id   424913f92770c39d14f7e328c38c055d
#
_cell.length_a   1.000
_cell.length_b   1.000
_cell.length_c   1.000
_cell.angle_alpha   90.00
_cell.angle_beta   90.00
_cell.angle_gamma   90.00
#
_symmetry.space_group_name_H-M   'P 1'
#
loop_
_entity.id
_entity.type
_entity.pdbx_description
1 polymer ?
#
loop_
_entity_poly.entity_id
_entity_poly.type
_entity_poly.pdbx_seq_one_letter_code
_entity_poly.pdbx_strand_id
1 'polypeptide(L)' 'MRTYKLTAFEKTGKLIEEETFTAETDDEAKEKGLALLEEKALTEKTHRLASPAGKLLLFHT' A
#
# COMPACT_ATOMS: atom_id res chain seq x y z
N MET A 1 17.94 1.51 1.16
CA MET A 1 16.48 1.71 1.13
C MET A 1 15.79 0.60 0.36
N ARG A 2 14.60 0.24 0.78
CA ARG A 2 13.80 -0.79 0.11
C ARG A 2 12.66 -0.13 -0.63
N THR A 3 12.31 -0.70 -1.78
CA THR A 3 11.20 -0.19 -2.59
C THR A 3 9.92 -0.98 -2.27
N TYR A 4 8.87 -0.27 -1.93
CA TYR A 4 7.58 -0.88 -1.59
C TYR A 4 6.52 -0.43 -2.58
N LYS A 5 5.52 -1.28 -2.78
CA LYS A 5 4.45 -1.00 -3.72
C LYS A 5 3.10 -1.06 -3.02
N LEU A 6 2.36 0.03 -3.12
CA LEU A 6 1.01 0.15 -2.59
C LEU A 6 0.01 0.17 -3.73
N THR A 7 -0.97 -0.71 -3.67
CA THR A 7 -2.03 -0.76 -4.68
C THR A 7 -3.39 -0.69 -4.00
N ALA A 8 -4.33 0.00 -4.62
CA ALA A 8 -5.71 0.09 -4.13
C ALA A 8 -6.68 -0.24 -5.26
N PHE A 9 -7.77 -0.92 -4.91
CA PHE A 9 -8.73 -1.43 -5.88
C PHE A 9 -10.16 -1.08 -5.50
N GLU A 10 -11.03 -0.99 -6.51
CA GLU A 10 -12.47 -0.90 -6.30
C GLU A 10 -13.03 -2.28 -5.93
N LYS A 11 -14.27 -2.30 -5.44
CA LYS A 11 -14.97 -3.55 -5.14
C LYS A 11 -15.07 -4.47 -6.34
N THR A 12 -15.06 -3.90 -7.53
CA THR A 12 -15.13 -4.66 -8.79
C THR A 12 -13.79 -5.28 -9.17
N GLY A 13 -12.73 -4.96 -8.43
CA GLY A 13 -11.38 -5.43 -8.73
C GLY A 13 -10.59 -4.49 -9.64
N LYS A 14 -11.17 -3.36 -9.99
CA LYS A 14 -10.50 -2.39 -10.84
C LYS A 14 -9.45 -1.60 -10.05
N LEU A 15 -8.25 -1.47 -10.60
CA LEU A 15 -7.17 -0.71 -9.98
C LEU A 15 -7.52 0.78 -9.91
N ILE A 16 -7.50 1.35 -8.71
CA ILE A 16 -7.74 2.77 -8.49
C ILE A 16 -6.43 3.55 -8.45
N GLU A 17 -5.47 3.04 -7.69
CA GLU A 17 -4.24 3.75 -7.40
C GLU A 17 -3.08 2.78 -7.24
N GLU A 18 -1.92 3.19 -7.72
CA GLU A 18 -0.70 2.42 -7.55
C GLU A 18 0.42 3.41 -7.21
N GLU A 19 1.04 3.20 -6.06
CA GLU A 19 2.13 4.05 -5.59
C GLU A 19 3.35 3.20 -5.28
N THR A 20 4.52 3.70 -5.67
CA THR A 20 5.79 3.08 -5.33
C THR A 20 6.57 4.07 -4.47
N PHE A 21 7.09 3.62 -3.34
CA PHE A 21 7.87 4.47 -2.47
C PHE A 21 8.98 3.67 -1.79
N THR A 22 9.92 4.39 -1.19
CA THR A 22 11.03 3.76 -0.48
C THR A 22 10.89 3.95 1.03
N ALA A 23 11.39 2.99 1.78
CA ALA A 23 11.45 3.04 3.23
C ALA A 23 12.62 2.20 3.70
N GLU A 24 13.10 2.46 4.89
CA GLU A 24 14.25 1.73 5.44
C GLU A 24 13.83 0.44 6.13
N THR A 25 12.62 0.41 6.69
CA THR A 25 12.08 -0.76 7.38
C THR A 25 10.65 -1.04 6.95
N ASP A 26 10.18 -2.26 7.25
CA ASP A 26 8.80 -2.64 6.97
C ASP A 26 7.83 -1.78 7.79
N ASP A 27 8.17 -1.49 9.04
CA ASP A 27 7.33 -0.66 9.90
C ASP A 27 7.18 0.76 9.34
N GLU A 28 8.27 1.34 8.86
CA GLU A 28 8.23 2.65 8.22
C GLU A 28 7.38 2.60 6.96
N ALA A 29 7.51 1.53 6.19
CA ALA A 29 6.72 1.34 4.97
C ALA A 29 5.23 1.27 5.28
N LYS A 30 4.85 0.58 6.35
CA LYS A 30 3.45 0.50 6.78
C LYS A 30 2.90 1.87 7.13
N GLU A 31 3.66 2.67 7.87
CA GLU A 31 3.25 4.02 8.25
C GLU A 31 3.07 4.91 7.03
N LYS A 32 4.02 4.86 6.11
CA LYS A 32 3.92 5.63 4.87
C LYS A 32 2.74 5.20 4.02
N GLY A 33 2.52 3.89 3.91
CA GLY A 33 1.40 3.35 3.16
C GLY A 33 0.06 3.78 3.73
N LEU A 34 -0.11 3.70 5.05
CA LEU A 34 -1.32 4.15 5.71
C LEU A 34 -1.56 5.64 5.52
N ALA A 35 -0.50 6.45 5.62
CA ALA A 35 -0.61 7.88 5.41
C ALA A 35 -1.08 8.21 3.98
N LEU A 36 -0.54 7.50 3.00
CA LEU A 36 -0.96 7.67 1.60
C LEU A 36 -2.43 7.29 1.41
N LEU A 37 -2.86 6.19 2.01
CA LEU A 37 -4.25 5.75 1.94
C LEU A 37 -5.20 6.77 2.58
N GLU A 38 -4.82 7.33 3.71
CA GLU A 38 -5.62 8.36 4.38
C GLU A 38 -5.69 9.63 3.54
N GLU A 39 -4.57 10.05 2.98
CA GLU A 39 -4.51 11.24 2.15
C GLU A 39 -5.41 11.12 0.92
N LYS A 40 -5.49 9.93 0.35
CA LYS A 40 -6.29 9.66 -0.83
C LYS A 40 -7.70 9.18 -0.52
N ALA A 41 -8.05 9.08 0.78
CA ALA A 41 -9.34 8.57 1.25
C ALA A 41 -9.63 7.14 0.76
N LEU A 42 -8.59 6.29 0.75
CA LEU A 42 -8.69 4.92 0.27
C LEU A 42 -8.58 3.87 1.38
N THR A 43 -8.61 4.29 2.65
CA THR A 43 -8.44 3.36 3.77
C THR A 43 -9.52 2.27 3.83
N GLU A 44 -10.71 2.56 3.35
CA GLU A 44 -11.81 1.60 3.32
C GLU A 44 -11.89 0.79 2.04
N LYS A 45 -11.07 1.12 1.05
CA LYS A 45 -11.01 0.38 -0.20
C LYS A 45 -10.09 -0.82 -0.06
N THR A 46 -10.25 -1.80 -0.94
CA THR A 46 -9.33 -2.93 -1.02
C THR A 46 -7.94 -2.39 -1.33
N HIS A 47 -6.96 -2.73 -0.51
CA HIS A 47 -5.59 -2.28 -0.75
C HIS A 47 -4.57 -3.32 -0.30
N ARG A 48 -3.37 -3.21 -0.83
CA ARG A 48 -2.25 -4.09 -0.51
C ARG A 48 -0.96 -3.29 -0.49
N LEU A 49 -0.12 -3.57 0.49
CA LEU A 49 1.23 -3.04 0.53
C LEU A 49 2.20 -4.21 0.51
N ALA A 50 3.02 -4.28 -0.53
CA ALA A 50 3.97 -5.35 -0.72
C ALA A 50 5.41 -4.87 -0.57
N SER A 51 6.25 -5.71 0.06
CA SER A 51 7.68 -5.45 0.19
C SER A 51 8.42 -5.89 -1.07
N PRO A 52 9.69 -5.48 -1.23
CA PRO A 52 10.50 -5.93 -2.37
C PRO A 52 10.69 -7.45 -2.42
N ALA A 53 10.56 -8.11 -1.27
CA ALA A 53 10.66 -9.56 -1.19
C ALA A 53 9.35 -10.27 -1.49
N GLY A 54 8.30 -9.51 -1.84
CA GLY A 54 6.99 -10.09 -2.12
C GLY A 54 6.13 -10.33 -0.87
N LYS A 55 6.58 -9.85 0.29
CA LYS A 55 5.84 -10.02 1.53
C LYS A 55 4.69 -9.01 1.59
N LEU A 56 3.50 -9.48 1.93
CA LEU A 56 2.34 -8.62 2.09
C LEU A 56 2.36 -8.00 3.48
N LEU A 57 2.49 -6.69 3.56
CA LEU A 57 2.58 -5.96 4.83
C LEU A 57 1.26 -5.41 5.30
N LEU A 58 0.45 -4.91 4.37
CA LEU A 58 -0.90 -4.42 4.66
C LEU A 58 -1.85 -5.08 3.67
N PHE A 59 -3.03 -5.41 4.13
CA PHE A 59 -4.04 -6.02 3.27
C PHE A 59 -5.43 -5.72 3.82
N HIS A 60 -6.31 -5.24 2.95
CA HIS A 60 -7.70 -4.96 3.28
C HIS A 60 -8.59 -5.37 2.11
N THR A 61 -9.60 -6.14 2.40
CA THR A 61 -10.56 -6.59 1.37
C THR A 61 -11.82 -5.73 1.34
#